data_a22c36745cb78e5eb7f9e5319fbb60da
#
_entry.id   a22c36745cb78e5eb7f9e5319fbb60da
#
_cell.length_a   1.000
_cell.length_b   1.000
_cell.length_c   1.000
_cell.angle_alpha   90.00
_cell.angle_beta   90.00
_cell.angle_gamma   90.00
#
_symmetry.space_group_name_H-M   'P 1'
#
loop_
_entity.id
_entity.type
_entity.pdbx_description
1 polymer ?
#
loop_
_entity_poly.entity_id
_entity_poly.type
_entity_poly.pdbx_seq_one_letter_code
_entity_poly.pdbx_strand_id
1 'polypeptide(L)'
;MKIEADKDLLLEFFLTFSCFEFALKSSGMYKPSGRNDDPNTGYRAEPDWDNFARNLRGSLQANSSPQLAEACEYLLLNPPWREVVANATLMWDGTAESDTLSEVEKLIRYVRRVRNNLFHGGKFSTLPVSDRRRNAELMQYSLVVLRECLRLSDSVRAEYEAAIL
;
A
#
# COMPACT_ATOMS: atom_id res chain seq x y z
N MET A 1 -16.72 22.06 3.36
CA MET A 1 -15.84 20.90 3.61
C MET A 1 -14.43 21.27 3.12
N LYS A 2 -13.49 21.60 4.05
CA LYS A 2 -12.11 21.97 3.70
C LYS A 2 -11.30 20.72 3.34
N ILE A 3 -11.24 20.37 2.05
CA ILE A 3 -10.49 19.21 1.53
C ILE A 3 -9.40 19.69 0.52
N GLU A 4 -9.12 20.99 0.43
CA GLU A 4 -8.30 21.50 -0.68
C GLU A 4 -6.80 21.16 -0.60
N ALA A 5 -6.21 21.15 0.59
CA ALA A 5 -4.76 20.89 0.72
C ALA A 5 -4.38 19.40 0.51
N ASP A 6 -5.32 18.47 0.66
CA ASP A 6 -5.05 17.03 0.58
C ASP A 6 -5.45 16.41 -0.76
N LYS A 7 -6.10 17.17 -1.65
CA LYS A 7 -6.62 16.63 -2.92
C LYS A 7 -5.52 16.20 -3.87
N ASP A 8 -4.50 17.03 -4.02
CA ASP A 8 -3.38 16.75 -4.93
C ASP A 8 -2.58 15.55 -4.42
N LEU A 9 -2.32 15.51 -3.11
CA LEU A 9 -1.66 14.37 -2.48
C LEU A 9 -2.49 13.08 -2.59
N LEU A 10 -3.80 13.18 -2.38
CA LEU A 10 -4.70 12.04 -2.53
C LEU A 10 -4.73 11.53 -3.96
N LEU A 11 -4.79 12.44 -4.95
CA LEU A 11 -4.77 12.09 -6.36
C LEU A 11 -3.44 11.46 -6.75
N GLU A 12 -2.33 12.05 -6.31
CA GLU A 12 -0.99 11.51 -6.55
C GLU A 12 -0.84 10.09 -5.96
N PHE A 13 -1.27 9.91 -4.71
CA PHE A 13 -1.22 8.61 -4.06
C PHE A 13 -2.09 7.58 -4.79
N PHE A 14 -3.31 7.96 -5.19
CA PHE A 14 -4.22 7.10 -5.95
C PHE A 14 -3.62 6.66 -7.27
N LEU A 15 -3.14 7.61 -8.08
CA LEU A 15 -2.56 7.32 -9.39
C LEU A 15 -1.31 6.46 -9.26
N THR A 16 -0.40 6.82 -8.34
CA THR A 16 0.82 6.04 -8.09
C THR A 16 0.49 4.61 -7.70
N PHE A 17 -0.43 4.41 -6.78
CA PHE A 17 -0.82 3.08 -6.31
C PHE A 17 -1.50 2.27 -7.43
N SER A 18 -2.43 2.88 -8.18
CA SER A 18 -3.14 2.21 -9.27
C SER A 18 -2.22 1.80 -10.41
N CYS A 19 -1.30 2.69 -10.82
CA CYS A 19 -0.27 2.36 -11.82
C CYS A 19 0.67 1.27 -11.32
N PHE A 20 0.99 1.26 -10.02
CA PHE A 20 1.81 0.22 -9.42
C PHE A 20 1.11 -1.15 -9.46
N GLU A 21 -0.17 -1.23 -9.12
CA GLU A 21 -0.95 -2.48 -9.22
C GLU A 21 -1.05 -2.99 -10.67
N PHE A 22 -1.21 -2.07 -11.63
CA PHE A 22 -1.13 -2.41 -13.05
C PHE A 22 0.24 -2.98 -13.40
N ALA A 23 1.32 -2.29 -13.02
CA ALA A 23 2.70 -2.69 -13.30
C ALA A 23 3.06 -4.05 -12.70
N LEU A 24 2.62 -4.34 -11.47
CA LEU A 24 2.79 -5.67 -10.87
C LEU A 24 2.14 -6.76 -11.72
N LYS A 25 0.91 -6.55 -12.15
CA LYS A 25 0.21 -7.54 -12.99
C LYS A 25 0.87 -7.70 -14.36
N SER A 26 1.24 -6.61 -15.02
CA SER A 26 1.89 -6.62 -16.34
C SER A 26 3.28 -7.25 -16.31
N SER A 27 4.02 -7.10 -15.20
CA SER A 27 5.33 -7.74 -15.00
C SER A 27 5.25 -9.22 -14.56
N GLY A 28 4.06 -9.80 -14.51
CA GLY A 28 3.86 -11.21 -14.12
C GLY A 28 3.71 -11.45 -12.62
N MET A 29 3.67 -10.40 -11.79
CA MET A 29 3.46 -10.50 -10.35
C MET A 29 1.96 -10.42 -10.01
N TYR A 30 1.24 -11.46 -10.34
CA TYR A 30 -0.20 -11.59 -10.05
C TYR A 30 -0.55 -12.98 -9.56
N LYS A 31 -1.69 -13.09 -8.91
CA LYS A 31 -2.26 -14.36 -8.45
C LYS A 31 -3.78 -14.38 -8.71
N PRO A 32 -4.38 -15.58 -8.79
CA PRO A 32 -5.83 -15.71 -8.87
C PRO A 32 -6.48 -15.24 -7.57
N SER A 33 -7.60 -14.52 -7.69
CA SER A 33 -8.39 -14.03 -6.56
C SER A 33 -9.83 -14.48 -6.70
N GLY A 34 -10.44 -14.78 -5.56
CA GLY A 34 -11.84 -15.18 -5.49
C GLY A 34 -12.09 -16.63 -5.93
N ARG A 35 -13.40 -16.93 -6.05
CA ARG A 35 -13.89 -18.23 -6.50
C ARG A 35 -14.20 -18.16 -7.98
N ASN A 36 -13.77 -19.16 -8.75
CA ASN A 36 -14.17 -19.29 -10.14
C ASN A 36 -15.30 -20.31 -10.23
N ASP A 37 -16.52 -19.82 -10.44
CA ASP A 37 -17.70 -20.66 -10.61
C ASP A 37 -17.93 -21.07 -12.08
N ASP A 38 -17.18 -20.45 -13.04
CA ASP A 38 -17.20 -20.78 -14.46
C ASP A 38 -15.77 -20.99 -14.99
N PRO A 39 -15.41 -22.24 -15.34
CA PRO A 39 -14.06 -22.56 -15.82
C PRO A 39 -13.71 -21.89 -17.17
N ASN A 40 -14.68 -21.31 -17.91
CA ASN A 40 -14.42 -20.65 -19.18
C ASN A 40 -14.04 -19.18 -19.03
N THR A 41 -14.31 -18.57 -17.88
CA THR A 41 -14.05 -17.14 -17.64
C THR A 41 -12.72 -16.84 -16.92
N GLY A 42 -12.08 -17.87 -16.35
CA GLY A 42 -10.85 -17.71 -15.57
C GLY A 42 -11.07 -17.03 -14.22
N TYR A 43 -10.02 -16.93 -13.44
CA TYR A 43 -10.02 -16.24 -12.16
C TYR A 43 -9.76 -14.74 -12.34
N ARG A 44 -10.33 -13.93 -11.46
CA ARG A 44 -9.92 -12.52 -11.35
C ARG A 44 -8.45 -12.46 -10.96
N ALA A 45 -7.66 -11.66 -11.69
CA ALA A 45 -6.28 -11.43 -11.36
C ALA A 45 -6.15 -10.29 -10.33
N GLU A 46 -5.37 -10.55 -9.28
CA GLU A 46 -4.96 -9.51 -8.33
C GLU A 46 -3.43 -9.42 -8.25
N PRO A 47 -2.87 -8.23 -7.92
CA PRO A 47 -1.43 -8.07 -7.75
C PRO A 47 -0.91 -8.96 -6.61
N ASP A 48 0.20 -9.65 -6.83
CA ASP A 48 0.86 -10.46 -5.78
C ASP A 48 1.87 -9.63 -5.00
N TRP A 49 1.34 -8.73 -4.18
CA TRP A 49 2.11 -7.85 -3.32
C TRP A 49 3.03 -8.61 -2.34
N ASP A 50 2.61 -9.76 -1.87
CA ASP A 50 3.40 -10.55 -0.91
C ASP A 50 4.63 -11.16 -1.60
N ASN A 51 4.49 -11.64 -2.84
CA ASN A 51 5.63 -12.10 -3.63
C ASN A 51 6.56 -10.94 -3.97
N PHE A 52 6.02 -9.81 -4.38
CA PHE A 52 6.79 -8.59 -4.66
C PHE A 52 7.61 -8.16 -3.43
N ALA A 53 6.99 -8.07 -2.25
CA ALA A 53 7.67 -7.71 -1.02
C ALA A 53 8.80 -8.69 -0.66
N ARG A 54 8.58 -9.99 -0.83
CA ARG A 54 9.63 -11.01 -0.61
C ARG A 54 10.82 -10.82 -1.53
N ASN A 55 10.61 -10.47 -2.79
CA ASN A 55 11.69 -10.23 -3.76
C ASN A 55 12.54 -9.00 -3.42
N LEU A 56 12.00 -8.05 -2.64
CA LEU A 56 12.72 -6.85 -2.20
C LEU A 56 13.41 -7.00 -0.82
N ARG A 57 13.33 -8.18 -0.17
CA ARG A 57 14.00 -8.41 1.10
C ARG A 57 15.51 -8.12 0.98
N GLY A 58 16.04 -7.36 1.93
CA GLY A 58 17.45 -6.96 1.96
C GLY A 58 17.82 -5.80 1.01
N SER A 59 17.12 -5.63 -0.11
CA SER A 59 17.42 -4.56 -1.07
C SER A 59 16.96 -3.20 -0.55
N LEU A 60 15.81 -3.12 0.10
CA LEU A 60 15.28 -1.87 0.64
C LEU A 60 16.19 -1.31 1.74
N GLN A 61 16.68 -2.15 2.64
CA GLN A 61 17.58 -1.75 3.72
C GLN A 61 18.97 -1.33 3.22
N ALA A 62 19.52 -2.05 2.24
CA ALA A 62 20.85 -1.77 1.69
C ALA A 62 20.95 -0.43 0.94
N ASN A 63 19.82 0.11 0.48
CA ASN A 63 19.76 1.31 -0.34
C ASN A 63 19.05 2.49 0.34
N SER A 64 18.94 2.50 1.67
CA SER A 64 18.17 3.54 2.36
C SER A 64 18.83 4.91 2.26
N SER A 65 18.13 5.83 1.58
CA SER A 65 18.37 7.26 1.71
C SER A 65 17.83 7.77 3.07
N PRO A 66 18.28 8.93 3.58
CA PRO A 66 17.72 9.51 4.80
C PRO A 66 16.20 9.67 4.73
N GLN A 67 15.67 10.08 3.58
CA GLN A 67 14.23 10.22 3.35
C GLN A 67 13.49 8.89 3.41
N LEU A 68 14.07 7.83 2.84
CA LEU A 68 13.50 6.48 2.92
C LEU A 68 13.55 5.95 4.34
N ALA A 69 14.66 6.15 5.05
CA ALA A 69 14.81 5.73 6.45
C ALA A 69 13.74 6.38 7.33
N GLU A 70 13.51 7.69 7.19
CA GLU A 70 12.46 8.43 7.88
C GLU A 70 11.07 7.86 7.56
N ALA A 71 10.77 7.60 6.29
CA ALA A 71 9.49 7.06 5.85
C ALA A 71 9.24 5.65 6.43
N CYS A 72 10.24 4.79 6.40
CA CYS A 72 10.16 3.45 6.97
C CYS A 72 9.94 3.50 8.48
N GLU A 73 10.73 4.29 9.20
CA GLU A 73 10.59 4.47 10.65
C GLU A 73 9.19 4.98 11.02
N TYR A 74 8.72 6.02 10.34
CA TYR A 74 7.38 6.57 10.60
C TYR A 74 6.28 5.52 10.42
N LEU A 75 6.27 4.80 9.29
CA LEU A 75 5.24 3.79 9.01
C LEU A 75 5.30 2.62 9.99
N LEU A 76 6.49 2.19 10.41
CA LEU A 76 6.66 1.09 11.36
C LEU A 76 6.22 1.49 12.78
N LEU A 77 6.48 2.73 13.19
CA LEU A 77 6.09 3.26 14.50
C LEU A 77 4.62 3.71 14.57
N ASN A 78 4.01 4.02 13.42
CA ASN A 78 2.64 4.51 13.32
C ASN A 78 1.78 3.62 12.40
N PRO A 79 1.61 2.32 12.69
CA PRO A 79 0.87 1.40 11.83
C PRO A 79 -0.51 1.96 11.45
N PRO A 80 -0.87 1.99 10.16
CA PRO A 80 -2.22 2.38 9.77
C PRO A 80 -3.23 1.38 10.34
N TRP A 81 -4.32 1.91 10.87
CA TRP A 81 -5.40 1.10 11.42
C TRP A 81 -6.09 0.31 10.31
N ARG A 82 -6.68 -0.82 10.67
CA ARG A 82 -7.53 -1.63 9.79
C ARG A 82 -8.91 -1.82 10.38
N GLU A 83 -9.89 -1.89 9.52
CA GLU A 83 -11.26 -2.21 9.89
C GLU A 83 -11.40 -3.71 10.08
N VAL A 84 -11.94 -4.13 11.20
CA VAL A 84 -12.14 -5.55 11.55
C VAL A 84 -13.53 -5.76 12.13
N VAL A 85 -14.04 -6.97 12.01
CA VAL A 85 -15.25 -7.40 12.70
C VAL A 85 -14.87 -8.30 13.86
N ALA A 86 -15.16 -7.86 15.09
CA ALA A 86 -14.96 -8.64 16.29
C ALA A 86 -16.27 -8.68 17.10
N ASN A 87 -16.68 -9.88 17.54
CA ASN A 87 -17.94 -10.09 18.25
C ASN A 87 -19.15 -9.45 17.52
N ALA A 88 -19.26 -9.66 16.22
CA ALA A 88 -20.27 -9.07 15.35
C ALA A 88 -20.32 -7.54 15.33
N THR A 89 -19.26 -6.87 15.80
CA THR A 89 -19.15 -5.42 15.84
C THR A 89 -17.99 -4.95 14.95
N LEU A 90 -18.24 -3.90 14.16
CA LEU A 90 -17.23 -3.24 13.37
C LEU A 90 -16.30 -2.43 14.28
N MET A 91 -15.01 -2.68 14.18
CA MET A 91 -13.98 -2.05 15.02
C MET A 91 -12.77 -1.62 14.19
N TRP A 92 -11.99 -0.68 14.73
CA TRP A 92 -10.69 -0.29 14.20
C TRP A 92 -9.58 -0.91 15.04
N ASP A 93 -8.70 -1.66 14.37
CA ASP A 93 -7.55 -2.32 14.97
C ASP A 93 -6.25 -1.65 14.52
N GLY A 94 -5.51 -1.06 15.45
CA GLY A 94 -4.20 -0.43 15.23
C GLY A 94 -3.02 -1.36 15.47
N THR A 95 -3.25 -2.65 15.63
CA THR A 95 -2.18 -3.62 15.91
C THR A 95 -1.17 -3.68 14.74
N ALA A 96 0.09 -3.63 15.08
CA ALA A 96 1.18 -3.83 14.13
C ALA A 96 1.15 -5.22 13.48
N GLU A 97 1.77 -5.34 12.31
CA GLU A 97 1.96 -6.65 11.67
C GLU A 97 2.90 -7.55 12.52
N SER A 98 2.76 -8.86 12.32
CA SER A 98 3.55 -9.86 13.02
C SER A 98 5.07 -9.64 12.87
N ASP A 99 5.82 -9.90 13.95
CA ASP A 99 7.29 -9.83 13.94
C ASP A 99 7.96 -10.96 13.13
N THR A 100 7.18 -11.93 12.65
CA THR A 100 7.67 -12.94 11.70
C THR A 100 7.84 -12.39 10.28
N LEU A 101 7.26 -11.24 9.97
CA LEU A 101 7.41 -10.56 8.69
C LEU A 101 8.65 -9.68 8.67
N SER A 102 9.33 -9.62 7.53
CA SER A 102 10.39 -8.64 7.31
C SER A 102 9.83 -7.21 7.28
N GLU A 103 10.69 -6.22 7.49
CA GLU A 103 10.27 -4.81 7.44
C GLU A 103 9.61 -4.43 6.12
N VAL A 104 10.16 -4.86 4.99
CA VAL A 104 9.57 -4.57 3.68
C VAL A 104 8.17 -5.19 3.52
N GLU A 105 7.95 -6.38 4.04
CA GLU A 105 6.61 -6.99 4.03
C GLU A 105 5.62 -6.21 4.90
N LYS A 106 6.04 -5.76 6.09
CA LYS A 106 5.23 -4.87 6.94
C LYS A 106 4.91 -3.56 6.23
N LEU A 107 5.92 -2.91 5.64
CA LEU A 107 5.75 -1.64 4.92
C LEU A 107 4.77 -1.75 3.75
N ILE A 108 4.90 -2.75 2.90
CA ILE A 108 3.97 -2.98 1.78
C ILE A 108 2.54 -3.23 2.29
N ARG A 109 2.36 -3.98 3.37
CA ARG A 109 1.04 -4.17 3.97
C ARG A 109 0.47 -2.87 4.53
N TYR A 110 1.30 -2.02 5.14
CA TYR A 110 0.87 -0.72 5.64
C TYR A 110 0.47 0.24 4.52
N VAL A 111 1.24 0.30 3.43
CA VAL A 111 0.87 1.08 2.23
C VAL A 111 -0.50 0.64 1.68
N ARG A 112 -0.75 -0.67 1.59
CA ARG A 112 -2.05 -1.22 1.18
C ARG A 112 -3.19 -0.87 2.15
N ARG A 113 -2.92 -0.86 3.47
CA ARG A 113 -3.92 -0.42 4.47
C ARG A 113 -4.25 1.07 4.32
N VAL A 114 -3.24 1.92 4.09
CA VAL A 114 -3.47 3.36 3.83
C VAL A 114 -4.41 3.53 2.64
N ARG A 115 -4.14 2.85 1.53
CA ARG A 115 -5.01 2.86 0.35
C ARG A 115 -6.44 2.39 0.67
N ASN A 116 -6.56 1.26 1.36
CA ASN A 116 -7.87 0.70 1.68
C ASN A 116 -8.69 1.64 2.57
N ASN A 117 -8.08 2.24 3.59
CA ASN A 117 -8.75 3.19 4.48
C ASN A 117 -9.27 4.43 3.74
N LEU A 118 -8.54 4.90 2.73
CA LEU A 118 -8.96 6.02 1.90
C LEU A 118 -10.19 5.70 1.05
N PHE A 119 -10.29 4.47 0.54
CA PHE A 119 -11.37 4.07 -0.37
C PHE A 119 -12.60 3.49 0.33
N HIS A 120 -12.43 2.86 1.49
CA HIS A 120 -13.52 2.23 2.23
C HIS A 120 -14.14 3.11 3.32
N GLY A 121 -13.93 4.42 3.23
CA GLY A 121 -14.65 5.40 4.06
C GLY A 121 -14.07 5.63 5.45
N GLY A 122 -12.91 5.08 5.80
CA GLY A 122 -12.26 5.30 7.09
C GLY A 122 -12.06 6.78 7.44
N LYS A 123 -11.89 7.63 6.43
CA LYS A 123 -11.78 9.09 6.57
C LYS A 123 -13.06 9.79 7.09
N PHE A 124 -14.20 9.11 7.09
CA PHE A 124 -15.47 9.64 7.61
C PHE A 124 -15.74 9.21 9.05
N SER A 125 -14.88 8.38 9.64
CA SER A 125 -14.97 7.98 11.04
C SER A 125 -14.64 9.16 11.98
N THR A 126 -15.23 9.15 13.18
CA THR A 126 -14.89 10.08 14.27
C THR A 126 -13.67 9.63 15.09
N LEU A 127 -13.09 8.49 14.75
CA LEU A 127 -11.94 7.89 15.43
C LEU A 127 -10.59 8.47 14.94
N PRO A 128 -9.45 8.12 15.58
CA PRO A 128 -8.11 8.57 15.17
C PRO A 128 -7.76 8.31 13.70
N VAL A 129 -8.46 7.36 13.06
CA VAL A 129 -8.33 7.06 11.63
C VAL A 129 -8.78 8.23 10.73
N SER A 130 -9.54 9.18 11.24
CA SER A 130 -9.98 10.40 10.53
C SER A 130 -9.04 11.59 10.69
N ASP A 131 -7.95 11.46 11.45
CA ASP A 131 -6.95 12.53 11.62
C ASP A 131 -6.30 12.85 10.27
N ARG A 132 -6.57 14.08 9.78
CA ARG A 132 -6.10 14.53 8.47
C ARG A 132 -4.60 14.63 8.37
N ARG A 133 -3.94 15.14 9.44
CA ARG A 133 -2.50 15.29 9.47
C ARG A 133 -1.84 13.91 9.38
N ARG A 134 -2.27 13.00 10.23
CA ARG A 134 -1.78 11.62 10.23
C ARG A 134 -2.02 10.94 8.89
N ASN A 135 -3.19 11.12 8.29
CA ASN A 135 -3.50 10.54 6.98
C ASN A 135 -2.62 11.11 5.87
N ALA A 136 -2.34 12.42 5.89
CA ALA A 136 -1.41 13.05 4.95
C ALA A 136 0.01 12.50 5.12
N GLU A 137 0.51 12.40 6.34
CA GLU A 137 1.81 11.81 6.65
C GLU A 137 1.90 10.35 6.18
N LEU A 138 0.89 9.54 6.46
CA LEU A 138 0.81 8.14 5.99
C LEU A 138 0.85 8.06 4.45
N MET A 139 0.15 8.92 3.72
CA MET A 139 0.20 8.97 2.25
C MET A 139 1.57 9.39 1.74
N GLN A 140 2.16 10.46 2.30
CA GLN A 140 3.47 10.97 1.88
C GLN A 140 4.56 9.92 2.06
N TYR A 141 4.64 9.29 3.22
CA TYR A 141 5.64 8.25 3.49
C TYR A 141 5.38 6.97 2.69
N SER A 142 4.11 6.64 2.44
CA SER A 142 3.77 5.53 1.53
C SER A 142 4.25 5.78 0.10
N LEU A 143 4.14 7.02 -0.41
CA LEU A 143 4.67 7.40 -1.72
C LEU A 143 6.19 7.26 -1.79
N VAL A 144 6.91 7.65 -0.74
CA VAL A 144 8.38 7.46 -0.67
C VAL A 144 8.73 5.98 -0.78
N VAL A 145 8.06 5.13 -0.01
CA VAL A 145 8.28 3.67 -0.05
C VAL A 145 7.96 3.09 -1.43
N LEU A 146 6.82 3.45 -2.03
CA LEU A 146 6.44 2.95 -3.36
C LEU A 146 7.44 3.35 -4.43
N ARG A 147 7.91 4.60 -4.45
CA ARG A 147 8.91 5.07 -5.41
C ARG A 147 10.24 4.34 -5.28
N GLU A 148 10.66 4.06 -4.06
CA GLU A 148 11.87 3.29 -3.84
C GLU A 148 11.70 1.83 -4.27
N CYS A 149 10.55 1.22 -4.03
CA CYS A 149 10.24 -0.11 -4.52
C CYS A 149 10.28 -0.19 -6.06
N LEU A 150 9.80 0.85 -6.77
CA LEU A 150 9.95 0.94 -8.23
C LEU A 150 11.42 1.01 -8.65
N ARG A 151 12.23 1.84 -7.97
CA ARG A 151 13.65 1.98 -8.26
C ARG A 151 14.41 0.66 -8.12
N LEU A 152 14.00 -0.20 -7.19
CA LEU A 152 14.62 -1.49 -6.89
C LEU A 152 14.12 -2.65 -7.77
N SER A 153 13.09 -2.43 -8.60
CA SER A 153 12.50 -3.49 -9.44
C SER A 153 12.39 -3.03 -10.88
N ASP A 154 13.39 -3.36 -11.70
CA ASP A 154 13.47 -2.93 -13.10
C ASP A 154 12.26 -3.36 -13.94
N SER A 155 11.77 -4.59 -13.76
CA SER A 155 10.62 -5.11 -14.51
C SER A 155 9.32 -4.36 -14.16
N VAL A 156 9.07 -4.12 -12.87
CA VAL A 156 7.88 -3.39 -12.43
C VAL A 156 7.98 -1.92 -12.82
N ARG A 157 9.17 -1.32 -12.71
CA ARG A 157 9.41 0.07 -13.14
C ARG A 157 9.12 0.27 -14.62
N ALA A 158 9.61 -0.62 -15.50
CA ALA A 158 9.37 -0.53 -16.93
C ALA A 158 7.86 -0.51 -17.27
N GLU A 159 7.08 -1.40 -16.66
CA GLU A 159 5.64 -1.45 -16.85
C GLU A 159 4.92 -0.23 -16.24
N TYR A 160 5.41 0.27 -15.10
CA TYR A 160 4.88 1.50 -14.47
C TYR A 160 5.10 2.73 -15.38
N GLU A 161 6.31 2.91 -15.90
CA GLU A 161 6.64 4.02 -16.79
C GLU A 161 5.82 3.97 -18.10
N ALA A 162 5.59 2.78 -18.63
CA ALA A 162 4.72 2.60 -19.79
C ALA A 162 3.24 2.95 -19.53
N ALA A 163 2.78 2.84 -18.29
CA ALA A 163 1.40 3.14 -17.91
C ALA A 163 1.11 4.63 -17.75
N ILE A 164 2.14 5.46 -17.51
CA ILE A 164 2.00 6.91 -17.28
C ILE A 164 2.30 7.76 -18.51
N LEU A 165 2.74 7.15 -19.62
CA LEU A 165 2.96 7.81 -20.91
C LEU A 165 1.67 7.87 -21.72
#